data_cd03a49241f96fafebca6c729a7ba9b7
#
_entry.id   cd03a49241f96fafebca6c729a7ba9b7
#
_cell.length_a   1.000
_cell.length_b   1.000
_cell.length_c   1.000
_cell.angle_alpha   90.00
_cell.angle_beta   90.00
_cell.angle_gamma   90.00
#
_symmetry.space_group_name_H-M   'P 1'
#
loop_
_entity.id
_entity.type
_entity.pdbx_description
1 polymer ?
#
loop_
_entity_poly.entity_id
_entity_poly.type
_entity_poly.pdbx_seq_one_letter_code
_entity_poly.pdbx_strand_id
1 'polypeptide(L)'
;MFRQLIAGAAAAVIALTGVKSGQHRPDEFFHAEGGAIVSPAGETAVLRGMGFGNDMWVSSLADIGLHHNEDSFREMSELGFNSVRFLLNYRWFEDDENPYVYKQEGFDYIDRSIAWAKKYNIGLVLNMHYPQGGYQSQGNGAALWTDPENQRRLVKLWGEIARRYADEPAIQGYGLINEPVVPELGSAAETVGQCQRLMQRCTDEIRRYDRNHIVFVEHVAAVKDMSTGENLWNKYPIDELWFLIDDDNAVYEGHFYTPHAFTHQSAGDSVEYPKPCYVDNYLEYWVGCMSARQTSQDTYYESDFFTAGEDYNIYAPVLHSSKLGSGTALFDDVTVTEYAPDGTSVVVWHNDFSDGSQKPENAWSSDGTGSWSMSEGYLKISGGTDDYVLTFDKLKLREGCKYKISGHMQTVGAPSGGFADIRADFSLAENVYESGREYVFAELSEIVRFGKENNVPIYFGEFGADAESFKNGLGGERWVADVMDFCNENGISYSYHAYHEPMFGFYPEDTVKYPQRRNEALAKVFADKNRNG
;
A
#
# COMPACT_ATOMS: atom_id res chain seq x y z
N MET A 1 -31.41 19.03 -25.74
CA MET A 1 -31.86 18.47 -27.01
C MET A 1 -30.62 18.10 -27.80
N PHE A 2 -30.08 16.94 -27.56
CA PHE A 2 -29.19 16.12 -28.41
C PHE A 2 -28.76 14.91 -27.57
N ARG A 3 -29.70 13.98 -27.44
CA ARG A 3 -29.42 12.57 -27.11
C ARG A 3 -30.01 11.78 -28.28
N GLN A 4 -29.32 10.75 -28.66
CA GLN A 4 -29.57 9.75 -29.70
C GLN A 4 -28.73 9.95 -30.96
N LEU A 5 -27.75 9.05 -31.04
CA LEU A 5 -27.45 8.23 -32.22
C LEU A 5 -26.03 7.61 -32.04
N ILE A 6 -25.95 6.46 -31.42
CA ILE A 6 -25.02 5.40 -31.80
C ILE A 6 -25.70 4.07 -31.42
N ALA A 7 -26.39 3.51 -32.36
CA ALA A 7 -26.78 2.11 -32.36
C ALA A 7 -26.44 1.55 -33.73
N GLY A 8 -25.72 0.44 -33.76
CA GLY A 8 -25.62 -0.39 -34.94
C GLY A 8 -24.24 -0.54 -35.56
N ALA A 9 -23.40 -1.42 -34.99
CA ALA A 9 -22.46 -2.19 -35.77
C ALA A 9 -22.65 -3.66 -35.37
N ALA A 10 -23.30 -4.43 -36.22
CA ALA A 10 -23.49 -5.86 -36.06
C ALA A 10 -22.15 -6.58 -36.20
N ALA A 11 -21.74 -7.29 -35.17
CA ALA A 11 -20.60 -8.20 -35.20
C ALA A 11 -20.98 -9.45 -36.01
N ALA A 12 -20.23 -9.72 -37.06
CA ALA A 12 -20.27 -10.97 -37.78
C ALA A 12 -19.65 -12.08 -36.93
N VAL A 13 -20.46 -13.04 -36.51
CA VAL A 13 -20.01 -14.26 -35.83
C VAL A 13 -19.33 -15.15 -36.86
N ILE A 14 -17.99 -15.28 -36.76
CA ILE A 14 -17.27 -16.37 -37.42
C ILE A 14 -17.25 -17.55 -36.44
N ALA A 15 -18.07 -18.54 -36.72
CA ALA A 15 -18.07 -19.82 -36.04
C ALA A 15 -16.77 -20.57 -36.36
N LEU A 16 -15.83 -20.59 -35.44
CA LEU A 16 -14.70 -21.51 -35.44
C LEU A 16 -15.10 -22.76 -34.64
N THR A 17 -15.27 -23.85 -35.38
CA THR A 17 -15.61 -25.17 -34.87
C THR A 17 -14.47 -25.79 -34.09
N GLY A 18 -14.78 -26.26 -32.88
CA GLY A 18 -14.21 -27.47 -32.33
C GLY A 18 -13.04 -27.41 -31.34
N VAL A 19 -13.24 -26.85 -30.18
CA VAL A 19 -12.78 -27.46 -28.92
C VAL A 19 -14.01 -27.50 -28.01
N LYS A 20 -14.37 -28.66 -27.51
CA LYS A 20 -15.38 -28.74 -26.44
C LYS A 20 -14.73 -28.17 -25.20
N SER A 21 -14.87 -26.88 -24.98
CA SER A 21 -14.61 -26.29 -23.68
C SER A 21 -15.59 -26.93 -22.69
N GLY A 22 -15.09 -27.41 -21.57
CA GLY A 22 -15.90 -27.97 -20.50
C GLY A 22 -17.03 -26.99 -20.13
N GLN A 23 -18.14 -27.53 -19.65
CA GLN A 23 -19.20 -26.73 -19.09
C GLN A 23 -18.70 -26.07 -17.81
N HIS A 24 -19.02 -24.80 -17.56
CA HIS A 24 -18.77 -24.15 -16.28
C HIS A 24 -19.42 -24.94 -15.13
N ARG A 25 -18.68 -25.17 -14.03
CA ARG A 25 -19.10 -26.01 -12.88
C ARG A 25 -19.08 -25.20 -11.58
N PRO A 26 -20.02 -24.27 -11.37
CA PRO A 26 -20.03 -23.41 -10.19
C PRO A 26 -20.22 -24.18 -8.87
N ASP A 27 -20.76 -25.38 -8.91
CA ASP A 27 -20.94 -26.30 -7.78
C ASP A 27 -19.63 -27.04 -7.36
N GLU A 28 -18.57 -26.90 -8.13
CA GLU A 28 -17.25 -27.46 -7.83
C GLU A 28 -16.17 -26.40 -7.63
N PHE A 29 -16.36 -25.17 -8.14
CA PHE A 29 -15.34 -24.12 -8.18
C PHE A 29 -15.85 -22.81 -7.58
N PHE A 30 -14.94 -22.06 -6.98
CA PHE A 30 -15.18 -20.64 -6.69
C PHE A 30 -15.43 -19.87 -7.98
N HIS A 31 -16.34 -18.92 -7.95
CA HIS A 31 -16.65 -18.09 -9.11
C HIS A 31 -17.10 -16.68 -8.69
N ALA A 32 -17.05 -15.73 -9.62
CA ALA A 32 -17.56 -14.39 -9.45
C ALA A 32 -19.07 -14.38 -9.79
N GLU A 33 -19.88 -13.76 -8.92
CA GLU A 33 -21.29 -13.51 -9.17
C GLU A 33 -21.68 -12.13 -8.63
N GLY A 34 -21.97 -11.19 -9.51
CA GLY A 34 -22.18 -9.81 -9.12
C GLY A 34 -20.95 -9.26 -8.38
N GLY A 35 -21.14 -8.49 -7.33
CA GLY A 35 -20.07 -7.92 -6.52
C GLY A 35 -19.37 -8.88 -5.53
N ALA A 36 -19.55 -10.20 -5.66
CA ALA A 36 -19.05 -11.18 -4.68
C ALA A 36 -18.31 -12.35 -5.34
N ILE A 37 -17.42 -12.96 -4.56
CA ILE A 37 -16.92 -14.31 -4.83
C ILE A 37 -17.89 -15.30 -4.18
N VAL A 38 -18.29 -16.33 -4.92
CA VAL A 38 -19.20 -17.37 -4.46
C VAL A 38 -18.46 -18.70 -4.38
N SER A 39 -18.66 -19.41 -3.28
CA SER A 39 -18.08 -20.73 -3.02
C SER A 39 -18.80 -21.83 -3.79
N PRO A 40 -18.22 -23.04 -3.92
CA PRO A 40 -18.90 -24.20 -4.49
C PRO A 40 -20.22 -24.56 -3.78
N ALA A 41 -20.41 -24.14 -2.54
CA ALA A 41 -21.66 -24.32 -1.81
C ALA A 41 -22.76 -23.29 -2.18
N GLY A 42 -22.47 -22.34 -3.07
CA GLY A 42 -23.39 -21.26 -3.45
C GLY A 42 -23.50 -20.14 -2.42
N GLU A 43 -22.52 -20.02 -1.52
CA GLU A 43 -22.46 -19.00 -0.47
C GLU A 43 -21.43 -17.95 -0.81
N THR A 44 -21.70 -16.69 -0.47
CA THR A 44 -20.68 -15.62 -0.55
C THR A 44 -19.46 -16.02 0.28
N ALA A 45 -18.29 -15.89 -0.31
CA ALA A 45 -17.03 -16.31 0.29
C ALA A 45 -16.04 -15.14 0.34
N VAL A 46 -15.28 -15.09 1.43
CA VAL A 46 -14.11 -14.21 1.57
C VAL A 46 -12.86 -15.07 1.52
N LEU A 47 -12.01 -14.84 0.52
CA LEU A 47 -10.69 -15.45 0.45
C LEU A 47 -9.78 -14.70 1.42
N ARG A 48 -9.43 -15.36 2.51
CA ARG A 48 -8.50 -14.85 3.54
C ARG A 48 -7.15 -15.47 3.25
N GLY A 49 -6.29 -14.70 2.60
CA GLY A 49 -5.05 -15.21 2.03
C GLY A 49 -3.78 -14.66 2.67
N MET A 50 -2.69 -15.33 2.31
CA MET A 50 -1.32 -14.87 2.55
C MET A 50 -0.45 -15.14 1.31
N GLY A 51 0.41 -14.18 0.97
CA GLY A 51 1.35 -14.30 -0.14
C GLY A 51 2.49 -15.27 0.16
N PHE A 52 2.70 -16.25 -0.71
CA PHE A 52 3.87 -17.14 -0.69
C PHE A 52 4.85 -16.68 -1.76
N GLY A 53 5.80 -15.80 -1.37
CA GLY A 53 6.55 -14.99 -2.31
C GLY A 53 8.03 -15.31 -2.44
N ASN A 54 8.70 -15.70 -1.36
CA ASN A 54 10.17 -15.70 -1.35
C ASN A 54 10.79 -16.69 -2.37
N ASP A 55 10.15 -17.83 -2.64
CA ASP A 55 10.61 -18.76 -3.66
C ASP A 55 10.65 -18.18 -5.09
N MET A 56 9.88 -17.12 -5.34
CA MET A 56 9.89 -16.42 -6.63
C MET A 56 11.28 -15.85 -6.99
N TRP A 57 12.09 -15.52 -6.00
CA TRP A 57 13.41 -14.92 -6.19
C TRP A 57 14.53 -15.92 -6.42
N VAL A 58 14.28 -17.23 -6.24
CA VAL A 58 15.32 -18.23 -6.43
C VAL A 58 15.73 -18.31 -7.91
N SER A 59 17.04 -18.33 -8.15
CA SER A 59 17.62 -18.39 -9.49
C SER A 59 17.76 -19.82 -10.04
N SER A 60 17.66 -20.81 -9.16
CA SER A 60 17.80 -22.23 -9.49
C SER A 60 16.51 -22.98 -9.22
N LEU A 61 16.06 -23.79 -10.18
CA LEU A 61 14.91 -24.67 -10.01
C LEU A 61 15.10 -25.70 -8.88
N ALA A 62 16.36 -26.04 -8.56
CA ALA A 62 16.66 -26.91 -7.42
C ALA A 62 16.31 -26.27 -6.06
N ASP A 63 16.20 -24.94 -6.02
CA ASP A 63 15.89 -24.18 -4.82
C ASP A 63 14.41 -23.79 -4.72
N ILE A 64 13.58 -24.10 -5.71
CA ILE A 64 12.12 -23.89 -5.63
C ILE A 64 11.51 -24.72 -4.51
N GLY A 65 10.65 -24.10 -3.72
CA GLY A 65 9.92 -24.75 -2.64
C GLY A 65 10.74 -24.96 -1.37
N LEU A 66 11.84 -24.22 -1.20
CA LEU A 66 12.65 -24.29 0.01
C LEU A 66 12.14 -23.37 1.13
N HIS A 67 11.37 -22.32 0.79
CA HIS A 67 10.83 -21.37 1.76
C HIS A 67 9.43 -21.74 2.23
N HIS A 68 8.72 -22.56 1.47
CA HIS A 68 7.37 -23.02 1.79
C HIS A 68 7.29 -24.53 1.71
N ASN A 69 6.65 -25.16 2.70
CA ASN A 69 6.50 -26.60 2.81
C ASN A 69 5.13 -26.95 3.38
N GLU A 70 4.89 -28.23 3.67
CA GLU A 70 3.63 -28.70 4.23
C GLU A 70 3.28 -28.03 5.57
N ASP A 71 4.28 -27.75 6.42
CA ASP A 71 4.06 -27.09 7.71
C ASP A 71 3.57 -25.64 7.53
N SER A 72 3.98 -24.94 6.46
CA SER A 72 3.46 -23.62 6.13
C SER A 72 1.96 -23.64 5.86
N PHE A 73 1.48 -24.61 5.09
CA PHE A 73 0.03 -24.78 4.84
C PHE A 73 -0.74 -25.16 6.10
N ARG A 74 -0.17 -26.04 6.95
CA ARG A 74 -0.77 -26.38 8.24
C ARG A 74 -0.92 -25.13 9.12
N GLU A 75 0.12 -24.34 9.28
CA GLU A 75 0.10 -23.12 10.09
C GLU A 75 -0.91 -22.10 9.55
N MET A 76 -0.99 -21.91 8.23
CA MET A 76 -1.97 -21.06 7.61
C MET A 76 -3.40 -21.47 7.97
N SER A 77 -3.70 -22.78 7.89
CA SER A 77 -5.00 -23.32 8.29
C SER A 77 -5.29 -23.11 9.79
N GLU A 78 -4.28 -23.31 10.65
CA GLU A 78 -4.40 -23.10 12.11
C GLU A 78 -4.67 -21.62 12.45
N LEU A 79 -4.16 -20.68 11.66
CA LEU A 79 -4.40 -19.24 11.78
C LEU A 79 -5.72 -18.78 11.14
N GLY A 80 -6.48 -19.69 10.52
CA GLY A 80 -7.78 -19.42 9.94
C GLY A 80 -7.76 -18.88 8.51
N PHE A 81 -6.61 -18.93 7.82
CA PHE A 81 -6.54 -18.63 6.40
C PHE A 81 -7.16 -19.76 5.57
N ASN A 82 -7.76 -19.41 4.43
CA ASN A 82 -8.37 -20.35 3.49
C ASN A 82 -7.83 -20.19 2.07
N SER A 83 -6.86 -19.31 1.88
CA SER A 83 -6.27 -18.99 0.58
C SER A 83 -4.77 -18.73 0.71
N VAL A 84 -4.04 -19.01 -0.34
CA VAL A 84 -2.64 -18.62 -0.54
C VAL A 84 -2.54 -17.92 -1.90
N ARG A 85 -2.08 -16.69 -1.92
CA ARG A 85 -1.64 -16.03 -3.15
C ARG A 85 -0.25 -16.55 -3.46
N PHE A 86 -0.16 -17.44 -4.47
CA PHE A 86 1.02 -18.22 -4.81
C PHE A 86 1.78 -17.53 -5.93
N LEU A 87 2.89 -16.88 -5.60
CA LEU A 87 3.62 -16.02 -6.49
C LEU A 87 4.50 -16.82 -7.44
N LEU A 88 4.27 -16.67 -8.74
CA LEU A 88 4.95 -17.40 -9.81
C LEU A 88 6.02 -16.53 -10.48
N ASN A 89 7.08 -17.20 -10.92
CA ASN A 89 8.07 -16.65 -11.83
C ASN A 89 8.06 -17.47 -13.14
N TYR A 90 7.94 -16.80 -14.29
CA TYR A 90 7.90 -17.50 -15.58
C TYR A 90 9.11 -18.42 -15.81
N ARG A 91 10.27 -18.09 -15.22
CA ARG A 91 11.50 -18.88 -15.34
C ARG A 91 11.41 -20.27 -14.72
N TRP A 92 10.44 -20.53 -13.89
CA TRP A 92 10.15 -21.88 -13.40
C TRP A 92 9.61 -22.80 -14.49
N PHE A 93 9.02 -22.20 -15.54
CA PHE A 93 8.29 -22.91 -16.58
C PHE A 93 9.01 -22.91 -17.94
N GLU A 94 9.76 -21.86 -18.27
CA GLU A 94 10.48 -21.77 -19.54
C GLU A 94 11.79 -20.97 -19.41
N ASP A 95 12.69 -21.17 -20.37
CA ASP A 95 13.92 -20.39 -20.51
C ASP A 95 13.80 -19.42 -21.69
N ASP A 96 14.52 -18.30 -21.63
CA ASP A 96 14.50 -17.27 -22.67
C ASP A 96 15.11 -17.78 -23.99
N GLU A 97 16.07 -18.73 -23.91
CA GLU A 97 16.69 -19.38 -25.06
C GLU A 97 15.80 -20.41 -25.72
N ASN A 98 14.80 -20.93 -25.02
CA ASN A 98 13.89 -21.98 -25.51
C ASN A 98 12.43 -21.62 -25.20
N PRO A 99 11.88 -20.55 -25.78
CA PRO A 99 10.52 -20.13 -25.51
C PRO A 99 9.49 -21.20 -25.90
N TYR A 100 8.41 -21.30 -25.14
CA TYR A 100 7.32 -22.29 -25.33
C TYR A 100 7.70 -23.75 -25.05
N VAL A 101 8.92 -24.01 -24.59
CA VAL A 101 9.36 -25.33 -24.13
C VAL A 101 9.26 -25.36 -22.62
N TYR A 102 8.14 -25.90 -22.13
CA TYR A 102 7.82 -25.81 -20.71
C TYR A 102 8.53 -26.89 -19.89
N LYS A 103 9.17 -26.44 -18.79
CA LYS A 103 9.87 -27.27 -17.81
C LYS A 103 8.86 -27.87 -16.83
N GLN A 104 9.05 -29.15 -16.48
CA GLN A 104 8.13 -29.87 -15.59
C GLN A 104 8.32 -29.44 -14.12
N GLU A 105 9.51 -29.01 -13.73
CA GLU A 105 9.88 -28.72 -12.35
C GLU A 105 9.02 -27.62 -11.71
N GLY A 106 8.66 -26.58 -12.46
CA GLY A 106 7.76 -25.53 -11.99
C GLY A 106 6.34 -26.05 -11.72
N PHE A 107 5.86 -26.95 -12.59
CA PHE A 107 4.56 -27.61 -12.38
C PHE A 107 4.61 -28.61 -11.21
N ASP A 108 5.70 -29.35 -11.02
CA ASP A 108 5.87 -30.25 -9.89
C ASP A 108 5.80 -29.51 -8.54
N TYR A 109 6.23 -28.24 -8.50
CA TYR A 109 6.10 -27.41 -7.32
C TYR A 109 4.63 -27.02 -7.05
N ILE A 110 3.90 -26.62 -8.09
CA ILE A 110 2.46 -26.36 -7.99
C ILE A 110 1.73 -27.64 -7.55
N ASP A 111 2.01 -28.79 -8.15
CA ASP A 111 1.36 -30.06 -7.85
C ASP A 111 1.57 -30.48 -6.39
N ARG A 112 2.79 -30.30 -5.85
CA ARG A 112 3.04 -30.54 -4.41
C ARG A 112 2.25 -29.59 -3.53
N SER A 113 2.20 -28.30 -3.90
CA SER A 113 1.48 -27.28 -3.15
C SER A 113 -0.03 -27.52 -3.17
N ILE A 114 -0.59 -28.00 -4.30
CA ILE A 114 -1.99 -28.46 -4.41
C ILE A 114 -2.26 -29.61 -3.43
N ALA A 115 -1.36 -30.57 -3.32
CA ALA A 115 -1.54 -31.69 -2.39
C ALA A 115 -1.59 -31.23 -0.93
N TRP A 116 -0.75 -30.27 -0.54
CA TRP A 116 -0.76 -29.67 0.80
C TRP A 116 -2.00 -28.78 1.00
N ALA A 117 -2.35 -27.97 0.02
CA ALA A 117 -3.55 -27.13 0.04
C ALA A 117 -4.82 -27.95 0.30
N LYS A 118 -5.02 -29.03 -0.45
CA LYS A 118 -6.14 -29.98 -0.23
C LYS A 118 -6.14 -30.58 1.16
N LYS A 119 -4.98 -30.98 1.67
CA LYS A 119 -4.85 -31.59 3.00
C LYS A 119 -5.30 -30.65 4.12
N TYR A 120 -5.06 -29.35 3.97
CA TYR A 120 -5.35 -28.33 4.99
C TYR A 120 -6.53 -27.43 4.65
N ASN A 121 -7.30 -27.76 3.59
CA ASN A 121 -8.46 -27.01 3.12
C ASN A 121 -8.13 -25.55 2.82
N ILE A 122 -7.04 -25.33 2.10
CA ILE A 122 -6.60 -24.02 1.60
C ILE A 122 -6.67 -24.04 0.08
N GLY A 123 -7.11 -22.93 -0.52
CA GLY A 123 -7.06 -22.76 -1.97
C GLY A 123 -5.84 -21.96 -2.41
N LEU A 124 -5.52 -22.02 -3.71
CA LEU A 124 -4.39 -21.33 -4.32
C LEU A 124 -4.89 -20.32 -5.35
N VAL A 125 -4.47 -19.07 -5.24
CA VAL A 125 -4.52 -18.08 -6.31
C VAL A 125 -3.13 -18.05 -6.96
N LEU A 126 -3.01 -18.59 -8.16
CA LEU A 126 -1.74 -18.58 -8.89
C LEU A 126 -1.51 -17.21 -9.51
N ASN A 127 -0.56 -16.44 -9.00
CA ASN A 127 -0.30 -15.06 -9.43
C ASN A 127 1.01 -14.97 -10.21
N MET A 128 0.96 -14.45 -11.46
CA MET A 128 2.17 -14.20 -12.25
C MET A 128 2.88 -12.93 -11.76
N HIS A 129 3.72 -13.11 -10.77
CA HIS A 129 4.43 -12.03 -10.11
C HIS A 129 5.67 -11.55 -10.89
N TYR A 130 6.33 -12.48 -11.55
CA TYR A 130 7.46 -12.18 -12.43
C TYR A 130 7.19 -12.72 -13.84
N PRO A 131 6.54 -11.92 -14.72
CA PRO A 131 6.22 -12.32 -16.08
C PRO A 131 7.45 -12.21 -17.00
N GLN A 132 7.34 -12.74 -18.22
CA GLN A 132 8.29 -12.49 -19.30
C GLN A 132 8.47 -10.99 -19.53
N GLY A 133 9.67 -10.55 -19.74
CA GLY A 133 10.00 -9.12 -19.91
C GLY A 133 10.33 -8.39 -18.62
N GLY A 134 10.24 -9.05 -17.45
CA GLY A 134 10.79 -8.59 -16.19
C GLY A 134 9.77 -8.26 -15.11
N TYR A 135 10.29 -8.01 -13.93
CA TYR A 135 9.54 -7.71 -12.71
C TYR A 135 8.86 -6.35 -12.78
N GLN A 136 7.55 -6.31 -12.55
CA GLN A 136 6.74 -5.11 -12.74
C GLN A 136 6.83 -4.13 -11.58
N SER A 137 6.68 -4.58 -10.35
CA SER A 137 6.53 -3.73 -9.14
C SER A 137 7.59 -2.65 -8.98
N GLN A 138 8.80 -2.87 -9.48
CA GLN A 138 9.88 -1.88 -9.49
C GLN A 138 10.07 -1.20 -10.85
N GLY A 139 9.16 -1.44 -11.81
CA GLY A 139 9.25 -0.89 -13.16
C GLY A 139 10.40 -1.43 -14.02
N ASN A 140 10.98 -2.56 -13.63
CA ASN A 140 12.03 -3.23 -14.38
C ASN A 140 11.49 -4.14 -15.51
N GLY A 141 10.17 -4.20 -15.65
CA GLY A 141 9.45 -5.06 -16.59
C GLY A 141 8.99 -4.37 -17.87
N ALA A 142 9.58 -3.26 -18.28
CA ALA A 142 9.18 -2.53 -19.48
C ALA A 142 9.20 -3.37 -20.76
N ALA A 143 10.07 -4.40 -20.84
CA ALA A 143 10.14 -5.29 -21.98
C ALA A 143 8.88 -6.16 -22.18
N LEU A 144 8.06 -6.36 -21.16
CA LEU A 144 6.73 -6.99 -21.33
C LEU A 144 5.83 -6.14 -22.25
N TRP A 145 5.91 -4.84 -22.12
CA TRP A 145 5.02 -3.91 -22.84
C TRP A 145 5.56 -3.55 -24.23
N THR A 146 6.90 -3.51 -24.39
CA THR A 146 7.57 -3.04 -25.61
C THR A 146 7.96 -4.18 -26.56
N ASP A 147 8.06 -5.41 -26.07
CA ASP A 147 8.34 -6.59 -26.90
C ASP A 147 7.11 -7.49 -27.04
N PRO A 148 6.48 -7.54 -28.22
CA PRO A 148 5.33 -8.41 -28.48
C PRO A 148 5.58 -9.90 -28.25
N GLU A 149 6.84 -10.34 -28.28
CA GLU A 149 7.19 -11.74 -28.02
C GLU A 149 6.99 -12.08 -26.54
N ASN A 150 7.41 -11.22 -25.63
CA ASN A 150 7.18 -11.43 -24.19
C ASN A 150 5.67 -11.53 -23.87
N GLN A 151 4.85 -10.70 -24.51
CA GLN A 151 3.38 -10.80 -24.38
C GLN A 151 2.83 -12.12 -24.92
N ARG A 152 3.32 -12.59 -26.09
CA ARG A 152 2.90 -13.88 -26.66
C ARG A 152 3.26 -15.04 -25.74
N ARG A 153 4.47 -15.02 -25.18
CA ARG A 153 4.96 -16.03 -24.23
C ARG A 153 4.12 -16.08 -22.97
N LEU A 154 3.82 -14.91 -22.37
CA LEU A 154 2.95 -14.82 -21.19
C LEU A 154 1.56 -15.40 -21.46
N VAL A 155 0.93 -15.00 -22.57
CA VAL A 155 -0.37 -15.51 -22.99
C VAL A 155 -0.36 -17.04 -23.15
N LYS A 156 0.71 -17.58 -23.79
CA LYS A 156 0.82 -19.03 -24.02
C LYS A 156 1.13 -19.82 -22.74
N LEU A 157 1.90 -19.24 -21.82
CA LEU A 157 2.16 -19.86 -20.52
C LEU A 157 0.86 -19.95 -19.70
N TRP A 158 0.04 -18.90 -19.69
CA TRP A 158 -1.29 -18.96 -19.05
C TRP A 158 -2.19 -20.02 -19.70
N GLY A 159 -2.16 -20.17 -21.00
CA GLY A 159 -2.88 -21.25 -21.69
C GLY A 159 -2.40 -22.64 -21.27
N GLU A 160 -1.11 -22.85 -21.07
CA GLU A 160 -0.58 -24.15 -20.60
C GLU A 160 -0.93 -24.42 -19.14
N ILE A 161 -0.86 -23.39 -18.26
CA ILE A 161 -1.28 -23.51 -16.87
C ILE A 161 -2.77 -23.87 -16.81
N ALA A 162 -3.63 -23.12 -17.51
CA ALA A 162 -5.07 -23.38 -17.56
C ALA A 162 -5.38 -24.78 -18.10
N ARG A 163 -4.70 -25.24 -19.16
CA ARG A 163 -4.88 -26.58 -19.73
C ARG A 163 -4.56 -27.69 -18.72
N ARG A 164 -3.56 -27.49 -17.86
CA ARG A 164 -3.15 -28.48 -16.85
C ARG A 164 -4.12 -28.53 -15.67
N TYR A 165 -4.62 -27.38 -15.25
CA TYR A 165 -5.33 -27.23 -13.98
C TYR A 165 -6.83 -26.94 -14.12
N ALA A 166 -7.41 -26.98 -15.31
CA ALA A 166 -8.83 -26.69 -15.57
C ALA A 166 -9.82 -27.46 -14.67
N ASP A 167 -9.42 -28.63 -14.19
CA ASP A 167 -10.23 -29.55 -13.36
C ASP A 167 -9.75 -29.64 -11.89
N GLU A 168 -8.89 -28.68 -11.42
CA GLU A 168 -8.30 -28.73 -10.09
C GLU A 168 -8.98 -27.72 -9.13
N PRO A 169 -9.97 -28.11 -8.32
CA PRO A 169 -10.72 -27.17 -7.49
C PRO A 169 -9.93 -26.57 -6.30
N ALA A 170 -8.75 -27.08 -6.00
CA ALA A 170 -7.88 -26.45 -5.01
C ALA A 170 -7.24 -25.14 -5.54
N ILE A 171 -7.25 -24.91 -6.84
CA ILE A 171 -6.93 -23.61 -7.41
C ILE A 171 -8.19 -22.74 -7.37
N GLN A 172 -8.10 -21.55 -6.77
CA GLN A 172 -9.20 -20.59 -6.68
C GLN A 172 -9.23 -19.66 -7.90
N GLY A 173 -8.09 -19.46 -8.55
CA GLY A 173 -8.00 -18.66 -9.77
C GLY A 173 -6.58 -18.31 -10.19
N TYR A 174 -6.50 -17.46 -11.23
CA TYR A 174 -5.29 -17.04 -11.91
C TYR A 174 -5.14 -15.51 -11.83
N GLY A 175 -4.12 -15.02 -11.11
CA GLY A 175 -3.73 -13.61 -11.06
C GLY A 175 -2.81 -13.29 -12.24
N LEU A 176 -3.31 -12.54 -13.21
CA LEU A 176 -2.75 -12.48 -14.55
C LEU A 176 -1.38 -11.80 -14.62
N ILE A 177 -1.21 -10.65 -13.95
CA ILE A 177 0.04 -9.89 -13.88
C ILE A 177 0.02 -9.10 -12.57
N ASN A 178 1.09 -9.23 -11.77
CA ASN A 178 1.26 -8.45 -10.55
C ASN A 178 1.73 -7.03 -10.85
N GLU A 179 1.12 -6.04 -10.19
CA GLU A 179 1.51 -4.62 -10.19
C GLU A 179 1.96 -4.07 -11.56
N PRO A 180 1.07 -4.04 -12.56
CA PRO A 180 1.45 -3.61 -13.89
C PRO A 180 1.99 -2.18 -13.92
N VAL A 181 3.25 -1.99 -14.31
CA VAL A 181 3.86 -0.67 -14.57
C VAL A 181 4.01 -0.49 -16.07
N VAL A 182 3.08 0.25 -16.66
CA VAL A 182 2.93 0.35 -18.11
C VAL A 182 3.60 1.61 -18.69
N PRO A 183 4.21 1.55 -19.89
CA PRO A 183 4.72 2.75 -20.56
C PRO A 183 3.66 3.82 -20.74
N GLU A 184 4.00 5.07 -20.44
CA GLU A 184 3.11 6.21 -20.67
C GLU A 184 2.85 6.40 -22.17
N LEU A 185 1.59 6.61 -22.50
CA LEU A 185 1.13 7.05 -23.83
C LEU A 185 0.49 8.44 -23.73
N GLY A 186 -0.19 8.89 -24.76
CA GLY A 186 -0.72 10.24 -24.85
C GLY A 186 -1.83 10.58 -23.83
N SER A 187 -2.47 9.57 -23.22
CA SER A 187 -3.55 9.75 -22.25
C SER A 187 -3.64 8.56 -21.28
N ALA A 188 -4.35 8.73 -20.15
CA ALA A 188 -4.64 7.64 -19.22
C ALA A 188 -5.32 6.46 -19.92
N ALA A 189 -6.36 6.71 -20.71
CA ALA A 189 -7.10 5.67 -21.42
C ALA A 189 -6.24 4.87 -22.41
N GLU A 190 -5.32 5.51 -23.14
CA GLU A 190 -4.40 4.82 -24.05
C GLU A 190 -3.36 3.99 -23.26
N THR A 191 -2.85 4.56 -22.18
CA THR A 191 -1.86 3.94 -21.29
C THR A 191 -2.46 2.69 -20.63
N VAL A 192 -3.59 2.82 -19.96
CA VAL A 192 -4.30 1.71 -19.30
C VAL A 192 -4.82 0.68 -20.31
N GLY A 193 -5.23 1.13 -21.49
CA GLY A 193 -5.68 0.24 -22.57
C GLY A 193 -4.62 -0.76 -23.05
N GLN A 194 -3.33 -0.52 -22.84
CA GLN A 194 -2.28 -1.51 -23.10
C GLN A 194 -2.41 -2.71 -22.15
N CYS A 195 -2.59 -2.43 -20.87
CA CYS A 195 -2.76 -3.44 -19.83
C CYS A 195 -4.05 -4.23 -20.07
N GLN A 196 -5.17 -3.53 -20.25
CA GLN A 196 -6.47 -4.14 -20.55
C GLN A 196 -6.39 -5.13 -21.71
N ARG A 197 -5.79 -4.74 -22.85
CA ARG A 197 -5.66 -5.61 -24.02
C ARG A 197 -4.80 -6.84 -23.76
N LEU A 198 -3.73 -6.72 -22.98
CA LEU A 198 -2.88 -7.88 -22.65
C LEU A 198 -3.59 -8.82 -21.69
N MET A 199 -4.25 -8.30 -20.65
CA MET A 199 -5.00 -9.13 -19.71
C MET A 199 -6.20 -9.81 -20.38
N GLN A 200 -6.91 -9.13 -21.29
CA GLN A 200 -7.95 -9.76 -22.10
C GLN A 200 -7.41 -10.93 -22.92
N ARG A 201 -6.26 -10.75 -23.57
CA ARG A 201 -5.62 -11.83 -24.36
C ARG A 201 -5.20 -13.02 -23.50
N CYS A 202 -4.73 -12.78 -22.27
CA CYS A 202 -4.43 -13.87 -21.32
C CYS A 202 -5.73 -14.60 -20.95
N THR A 203 -6.78 -13.85 -20.62
CA THR A 203 -8.10 -14.42 -20.31
C THR A 203 -8.67 -15.21 -21.46
N ASP A 204 -8.65 -14.69 -22.67
CA ASP A 204 -9.14 -15.38 -23.88
C ASP A 204 -8.40 -16.72 -24.09
N GLU A 205 -7.09 -16.74 -23.87
CA GLU A 205 -6.31 -17.98 -24.00
C GLU A 205 -6.60 -18.98 -22.87
N ILE A 206 -6.76 -18.50 -21.61
CA ILE A 206 -7.20 -19.34 -20.49
C ILE A 206 -8.56 -19.97 -20.82
N ARG A 207 -9.53 -19.19 -21.27
CA ARG A 207 -10.92 -19.64 -21.54
C ARG A 207 -11.04 -20.66 -22.68
N ARG A 208 -9.97 -20.85 -23.46
CA ARG A 208 -9.90 -21.98 -24.43
C ARG A 208 -9.83 -23.34 -23.75
N TYR A 209 -9.32 -23.40 -22.53
CA TYR A 209 -9.07 -24.63 -21.80
C TYR A 209 -9.86 -24.72 -20.49
N ASP A 210 -10.09 -23.58 -19.85
CA ASP A 210 -10.64 -23.49 -18.50
C ASP A 210 -11.72 -22.40 -18.41
N ARG A 211 -12.93 -22.82 -18.05
CA ARG A 211 -14.09 -21.94 -17.82
C ARG A 211 -14.51 -21.90 -16.36
N ASN A 212 -13.78 -22.59 -15.48
CA ASN A 212 -14.14 -22.77 -14.09
C ASN A 212 -13.49 -21.73 -13.18
N HIS A 213 -12.18 -21.53 -13.36
CA HIS A 213 -11.42 -20.71 -12.43
C HIS A 213 -11.64 -19.20 -12.65
N ILE A 214 -11.61 -18.48 -11.54
CA ILE A 214 -11.61 -17.01 -11.52
C ILE A 214 -10.33 -16.51 -12.22
N VAL A 215 -10.43 -15.39 -12.95
CA VAL A 215 -9.28 -14.58 -13.35
C VAL A 215 -9.22 -13.34 -12.47
N PHE A 216 -8.07 -13.12 -11.81
CA PHE A 216 -7.82 -11.92 -11.03
C PHE A 216 -7.10 -10.91 -11.90
N VAL A 217 -7.66 -9.71 -11.99
CA VAL A 217 -7.26 -8.64 -12.90
C VAL A 217 -6.86 -7.43 -12.08
N GLU A 218 -5.57 -7.19 -11.97
CA GLU A 218 -5.05 -6.07 -11.22
C GLU A 218 -5.09 -4.79 -12.07
N HIS A 219 -5.49 -3.67 -11.44
CA HIS A 219 -5.43 -2.36 -12.09
C HIS A 219 -3.99 -1.97 -12.42
N VAL A 220 -3.79 -0.93 -13.23
CA VAL A 220 -2.45 -0.39 -13.48
C VAL A 220 -1.92 0.21 -12.18
N ALA A 221 -0.78 -0.30 -11.69
CA ALA A 221 -0.18 0.16 -10.45
C ALA A 221 0.58 1.47 -10.62
N ALA A 222 1.31 1.61 -11.73
CA ALA A 222 2.06 2.83 -12.04
C ALA A 222 2.28 3.00 -13.54
N VAL A 223 2.73 4.18 -13.92
CA VAL A 223 3.06 4.54 -15.30
C VAL A 223 4.57 4.71 -15.43
N LYS A 224 5.16 4.16 -16.50
CA LYS A 224 6.58 4.26 -16.81
C LYS A 224 6.84 5.40 -17.78
N ASP A 225 7.55 6.44 -17.35
CA ASP A 225 8.13 7.41 -18.29
C ASP A 225 9.33 6.76 -19.02
N MET A 226 9.14 6.44 -20.28
CA MET A 226 10.19 5.80 -21.08
C MET A 226 11.35 6.72 -21.43
N SER A 227 11.20 8.03 -21.25
CA SER A 227 12.25 9.02 -21.55
C SER A 227 13.22 9.22 -20.38
N THR A 228 12.70 9.21 -19.14
CA THR A 228 13.48 9.36 -17.91
C THR A 228 13.80 8.02 -17.25
N GLY A 229 12.98 7.00 -17.49
CA GLY A 229 13.04 5.72 -16.83
C GLY A 229 12.37 5.72 -15.44
N GLU A 230 11.68 6.77 -15.07
CA GLU A 230 11.00 6.90 -13.77
C GLU A 230 9.66 6.15 -13.76
N ASN A 231 9.28 5.68 -12.57
CA ASN A 231 7.95 5.14 -12.30
C ASN A 231 7.10 6.24 -11.67
N LEU A 232 5.98 6.54 -12.28
CA LEU A 232 5.06 7.60 -11.87
C LEU A 232 3.84 6.96 -11.19
N TRP A 233 3.94 6.74 -9.86
CA TRP A 233 2.92 6.01 -9.08
C TRP A 233 1.59 6.76 -8.97
N ASN A 234 1.61 8.07 -8.94
CA ASN A 234 0.41 8.91 -8.80
C ASN A 234 0.17 9.78 -10.05
N LYS A 235 0.54 9.28 -11.22
CA LYS A 235 0.40 10.04 -12.48
C LYS A 235 -1.06 10.32 -12.82
N TYR A 236 -1.94 9.35 -12.57
CA TYR A 236 -3.37 9.44 -12.81
C TYR A 236 -4.15 9.10 -11.53
N PRO A 237 -5.35 9.67 -11.34
CA PRO A 237 -6.24 9.26 -10.27
C PRO A 237 -6.56 7.75 -10.32
N ILE A 238 -6.83 7.15 -9.16
CA ILE A 238 -7.06 5.70 -9.06
C ILE A 238 -8.23 5.21 -9.94
N ASP A 239 -9.26 6.00 -10.10
CA ASP A 239 -10.42 5.68 -10.93
C ASP A 239 -10.11 5.63 -12.43
N GLU A 240 -9.06 6.32 -12.89
CA GLU A 240 -8.57 6.22 -14.27
C GLU A 240 -7.65 5.01 -14.52
N LEU A 241 -7.17 4.34 -13.47
CA LEU A 241 -6.25 3.20 -13.55
C LEU A 241 -6.97 1.85 -13.64
N TRP A 242 -8.25 1.81 -13.31
CA TRP A 242 -9.09 0.63 -13.41
C TRP A 242 -9.63 0.41 -14.84
N PHE A 243 -9.90 -0.84 -15.17
CA PHE A 243 -10.52 -1.24 -16.43
C PHE A 243 -11.27 -2.55 -16.27
N LEU A 244 -12.30 -2.77 -17.07
CA LEU A 244 -13.01 -4.05 -17.14
C LEU A 244 -12.47 -4.90 -18.29
N ILE A 245 -12.50 -6.21 -18.13
CA ILE A 245 -12.30 -7.19 -19.21
C ILE A 245 -13.64 -7.84 -19.59
N ASP A 246 -13.70 -8.45 -20.76
CA ASP A 246 -14.88 -9.19 -21.24
C ASP A 246 -14.84 -10.64 -20.73
N ASP A 247 -15.12 -10.79 -19.43
CA ASP A 247 -15.21 -12.09 -18.74
C ASP A 247 -16.10 -11.94 -17.50
N ASP A 248 -17.10 -12.78 -17.36
CA ASP A 248 -18.07 -12.76 -16.26
C ASP A 248 -17.56 -13.46 -14.99
N ASN A 249 -16.45 -14.16 -15.07
CA ASN A 249 -15.79 -14.82 -13.92
C ASN A 249 -14.45 -14.14 -13.59
N ALA A 250 -14.46 -12.81 -13.55
CA ALA A 250 -13.32 -11.97 -13.19
C ALA A 250 -13.49 -11.33 -11.80
N VAL A 251 -12.41 -11.26 -11.04
CA VAL A 251 -12.26 -10.53 -9.79
C VAL A 251 -11.22 -9.44 -10.00
N TYR A 252 -11.50 -8.22 -9.54
CA TYR A 252 -10.62 -7.08 -9.76
C TYR A 252 -9.74 -6.84 -8.56
N GLU A 253 -8.43 -6.72 -8.82
CA GLU A 253 -7.40 -6.73 -7.78
C GLU A 253 -6.77 -5.36 -7.62
N GLY A 254 -6.56 -4.96 -6.34
CA GLY A 254 -5.76 -3.81 -5.95
C GLY A 254 -4.88 -4.13 -4.76
N HIS A 255 -3.83 -3.34 -4.56
CA HIS A 255 -2.93 -3.45 -3.41
C HIS A 255 -3.10 -2.28 -2.46
N PHE A 256 -2.80 -2.47 -1.18
CA PHE A 256 -2.98 -1.44 -0.18
C PHE A 256 -1.83 -1.36 0.81
N TYR A 257 -1.11 -0.24 0.75
CA TYR A 257 0.04 0.05 1.61
C TYR A 257 0.00 1.47 2.21
N THR A 258 -1.18 2.09 2.27
CA THR A 258 -1.36 3.45 2.77
C THR A 258 -1.58 3.49 4.28
N PRO A 259 -0.93 4.39 5.06
CA PRO A 259 0.04 5.41 4.62
C PRO A 259 1.41 4.81 4.30
N HIS A 260 1.97 5.12 3.14
CA HIS A 260 3.23 4.51 2.67
C HIS A 260 4.41 4.77 3.63
N ALA A 261 4.50 5.97 4.21
CA ALA A 261 5.54 6.30 5.18
C ALA A 261 5.50 5.40 6.43
N PHE A 262 4.33 4.88 6.81
CA PHE A 262 4.18 3.95 7.91
C PHE A 262 4.50 2.52 7.49
N THR A 263 3.95 2.07 6.38
CA THR A 263 4.05 0.67 5.94
C THR A 263 5.42 0.33 5.36
N HIS A 264 6.18 1.32 4.86
CA HIS A 264 7.51 1.15 4.26
C HIS A 264 8.60 1.83 5.08
N GLN A 265 8.39 2.02 6.39
CA GLN A 265 9.41 2.63 7.23
C GLN A 265 10.63 1.72 7.38
N SER A 266 11.81 2.36 7.44
CA SER A 266 13.10 1.70 7.57
C SER A 266 13.60 1.70 9.01
N ALA A 267 14.67 0.95 9.28
CA ALA A 267 15.32 0.94 10.59
C ALA A 267 15.76 2.35 11.01
N GLY A 268 15.21 2.82 12.12
CA GLY A 268 15.46 4.17 12.65
C GLY A 268 14.33 5.17 12.40
N ASP A 269 13.37 4.84 11.55
CA ASP A 269 12.11 5.57 11.44
C ASP A 269 11.24 5.31 12.67
N SER A 270 10.31 6.21 12.95
CA SER A 270 9.44 6.11 14.12
C SER A 270 8.01 6.60 13.81
N VAL A 271 7.54 6.27 12.62
CA VAL A 271 6.16 6.60 12.22
C VAL A 271 5.21 5.69 12.98
N GLU A 272 4.27 6.27 13.71
CA GLU A 272 3.31 5.55 14.54
C GLU A 272 1.95 5.39 13.86
N TYR A 273 1.21 4.36 14.28
CA TYR A 273 -0.18 4.14 13.91
C TYR A 273 -0.98 3.71 15.16
N PRO A 274 -2.23 4.15 15.38
CA PRO A 274 -2.95 5.17 14.61
C PRO A 274 -2.55 6.58 15.05
N LYS A 275 -2.28 7.45 14.08
CA LYS A 275 -2.19 8.90 14.29
C LYS A 275 -3.32 9.59 13.55
N PRO A 276 -3.71 10.81 13.92
CA PRO A 276 -4.50 11.64 13.02
C PRO A 276 -3.79 11.80 11.68
N CYS A 277 -4.49 11.56 10.59
CA CYS A 277 -3.94 11.68 9.24
C CYS A 277 -4.58 12.85 8.51
N TYR A 278 -3.76 13.58 7.78
CA TYR A 278 -4.18 14.73 6.99
C TYR A 278 -3.83 14.42 5.54
N VAL A 279 -4.83 14.33 4.69
CA VAL A 279 -4.64 13.90 3.30
C VAL A 279 -4.03 15.00 2.47
N ASP A 280 -3.09 14.61 1.64
CA ASP A 280 -2.09 15.43 0.96
C ASP A 280 -2.58 16.32 -0.20
N ASN A 281 -3.85 16.57 -0.35
CA ASN A 281 -4.30 17.59 -1.30
C ASN A 281 -4.41 18.95 -0.58
N TYR A 282 -3.35 19.38 0.07
CA TYR A 282 -3.35 20.69 0.69
C TYR A 282 -2.74 21.73 -0.25
N LEU A 283 -3.42 22.85 -0.36
CA LEU A 283 -2.80 24.06 -0.80
C LEU A 283 -1.92 24.53 0.37
N GLU A 284 -0.60 24.51 0.19
CA GLU A 284 0.32 25.10 1.16
C GLU A 284 0.02 26.59 1.29
N TYR A 285 -0.69 26.95 2.34
CA TYR A 285 -0.89 28.34 2.71
C TYR A 285 -0.08 28.64 3.96
N TRP A 286 0.97 29.38 3.79
CA TRP A 286 1.88 29.79 4.84
C TRP A 286 1.33 31.02 5.58
N VAL A 287 0.63 30.83 6.68
CA VAL A 287 0.37 31.89 7.63
C VAL A 287 0.97 31.47 8.96
N GLY A 288 2.12 32.03 9.31
CA GLY A 288 2.72 31.82 10.61
C GLY A 288 1.99 32.64 11.69
N CYS A 289 1.64 32.00 12.79
CA CYS A 289 1.33 32.73 14.04
C CYS A 289 2.65 33.24 14.60
N MET A 290 2.92 34.53 14.41
CA MET A 290 4.21 35.11 14.79
C MET A 290 4.38 35.23 16.28
N SER A 291 5.42 34.61 16.78
CA SER A 291 5.91 34.78 18.14
C SER A 291 6.79 36.03 18.29
N ALA A 292 7.08 36.41 19.51
CA ALA A 292 8.17 37.32 19.79
C ALA A 292 9.50 36.68 19.45
N ARG A 293 10.42 37.47 18.88
CA ARG A 293 11.78 37.05 18.64
C ARG A 293 12.61 37.24 19.90
N GLN A 294 13.18 36.14 20.40
CA GLN A 294 13.91 36.14 21.65
C GLN A 294 15.38 35.91 21.44
N THR A 295 16.19 36.67 22.15
CA THR A 295 17.64 36.51 22.18
C THR A 295 18.18 36.60 23.61
N SER A 296 19.27 35.90 23.90
CA SER A 296 20.15 36.02 25.08
C SER A 296 19.58 35.69 26.47
N GLN A 297 18.28 35.52 26.65
CA GLN A 297 17.70 35.14 27.97
C GLN A 297 16.62 34.09 27.74
N ASP A 298 16.56 33.14 28.68
CA ASP A 298 15.42 32.22 28.76
C ASP A 298 14.14 32.99 29.06
N THR A 299 13.19 32.91 28.16
CA THR A 299 11.95 33.68 28.25
C THR A 299 10.77 32.81 27.87
N TYR A 300 9.78 32.78 28.76
CA TYR A 300 8.49 32.22 28.42
C TYR A 300 7.77 33.15 27.45
N TYR A 301 7.25 32.54 26.39
CA TYR A 301 6.47 33.21 25.36
C TYR A 301 5.10 32.55 25.22
N GLU A 302 4.07 33.33 24.92
CA GLU A 302 2.74 32.86 24.56
C GLU A 302 2.22 33.68 23.37
N SER A 303 1.71 33.00 22.35
CA SER A 303 1.18 33.66 21.16
C SER A 303 -0.16 34.39 21.43
N ASP A 304 -0.56 35.26 20.53
CA ASP A 304 -1.94 35.65 20.41
C ASP A 304 -2.82 34.44 20.08
N PHE A 305 -4.14 34.58 20.28
CA PHE A 305 -5.09 33.54 19.89
C PHE A 305 -5.13 33.38 18.37
N PHE A 306 -5.14 32.14 17.91
CA PHE A 306 -5.45 31.77 16.54
C PHE A 306 -6.66 30.83 16.49
N THR A 307 -7.35 30.75 15.36
CA THR A 307 -8.57 29.95 15.14
C THR A 307 -8.53 29.33 13.76
N ALA A 308 -9.41 28.37 13.49
CA ALA A 308 -9.65 27.92 12.12
C ALA A 308 -10.12 29.09 11.25
N GLY A 309 -9.69 29.12 9.99
CA GLY A 309 -10.05 30.11 8.98
C GLY A 309 -10.61 29.45 7.72
N GLU A 310 -11.04 30.28 6.75
CA GLU A 310 -11.52 29.78 5.45
C GLU A 310 -10.38 29.16 4.62
N ASP A 311 -9.16 29.66 4.84
CA ASP A 311 -7.98 29.27 4.07
C ASP A 311 -7.08 28.25 4.79
N TYR A 312 -7.45 27.81 5.99
CA TYR A 312 -6.69 26.83 6.77
C TYR A 312 -7.56 26.14 7.83
N ASN A 313 -7.32 24.85 8.01
CA ASN A 313 -8.04 24.00 8.96
C ASN A 313 -7.10 23.08 9.76
N ILE A 314 -5.82 23.10 9.47
CA ILE A 314 -4.76 22.40 10.21
C ILE A 314 -3.59 23.34 10.52
N TYR A 315 -2.76 22.98 11.48
CA TYR A 315 -1.52 23.67 11.81
C TYR A 315 -0.45 22.70 12.27
N ALA A 316 0.80 23.13 12.20
CA ALA A 316 1.93 22.42 12.78
C ALA A 316 2.64 23.33 13.80
N PRO A 317 3.01 22.84 14.99
CA PRO A 317 3.99 23.52 15.85
C PRO A 317 5.33 23.60 15.12
N VAL A 318 5.96 24.76 15.18
CA VAL A 318 7.23 25.03 14.50
C VAL A 318 8.21 25.71 15.44
N LEU A 319 9.44 25.20 15.47
CA LEU A 319 10.56 25.85 16.11
C LEU A 319 11.52 26.36 15.03
N HIS A 320 11.79 27.64 15.08
CA HIS A 320 12.55 28.31 14.04
C HIS A 320 13.70 29.11 14.64
N SER A 321 14.78 29.16 13.94
CA SER A 321 15.88 30.07 14.22
C SER A 321 16.44 30.69 12.96
N SER A 322 17.03 31.86 13.08
CA SER A 322 17.66 32.53 11.95
C SER A 322 18.95 33.23 12.39
N LYS A 323 19.93 33.20 11.51
CA LYS A 323 21.21 33.95 11.63
C LYS A 323 21.95 33.67 12.94
N LEU A 324 21.96 32.42 13.39
CA LEU A 324 22.64 32.04 14.64
C LEU A 324 24.17 32.12 14.56
N GLY A 325 24.77 32.07 13.35
CA GLY A 325 26.21 32.01 13.18
C GLY A 325 26.82 30.78 13.84
N SER A 326 27.61 30.99 14.92
CA SER A 326 28.10 29.89 15.77
C SER A 326 27.27 29.69 17.06
N GLY A 327 26.18 30.40 17.20
CA GLY A 327 25.28 30.32 18.35
C GLY A 327 24.32 29.15 18.31
N THR A 328 23.50 29.05 19.36
CA THR A 328 22.50 28.00 19.53
C THR A 328 21.18 28.61 20.01
N ALA A 329 20.07 28.22 19.41
CA ALA A 329 18.73 28.44 19.94
C ALA A 329 18.32 27.23 20.80
N LEU A 330 17.75 27.50 21.95
CA LEU A 330 17.26 26.50 22.92
C LEU A 330 15.74 26.67 23.04
N PHE A 331 15.02 25.56 23.03
CA PHE A 331 13.57 25.52 23.22
C PHE A 331 13.22 24.51 24.30
N ASP A 332 12.23 24.84 25.13
CA ASP A 332 11.77 23.99 26.21
C ASP A 332 10.29 24.20 26.50
N ASP A 333 9.61 23.17 27.03
CA ASP A 333 8.22 23.19 27.51
C ASP A 333 7.24 23.81 26.51
N VAL A 334 7.36 23.42 25.24
CA VAL A 334 6.51 23.96 24.17
C VAL A 334 5.15 23.28 24.21
N THR A 335 4.09 24.10 24.27
CA THR A 335 2.72 23.64 24.51
C THR A 335 1.76 24.32 23.55
N VAL A 336 0.79 23.55 23.01
CA VAL A 336 -0.39 24.11 22.34
C VAL A 336 -1.62 23.83 23.19
N THR A 337 -2.35 24.89 23.52
CA THR A 337 -3.59 24.82 24.31
C THR A 337 -4.79 25.20 23.45
N GLU A 338 -5.79 24.33 23.41
CA GLU A 338 -7.09 24.58 22.81
C GLU A 338 -8.05 25.16 23.87
N TYR A 339 -8.79 26.14 23.48
CA TYR A 339 -9.86 26.81 24.29
C TYR A 339 -11.19 26.63 23.56
N ALA A 340 -12.08 25.85 24.15
CA ALA A 340 -13.41 25.61 23.63
C ALA A 340 -14.36 26.79 23.85
N PRO A 341 -15.47 26.90 23.08
CA PRO A 341 -16.44 27.97 23.22
C PRO A 341 -17.13 28.04 24.61
N ASP A 342 -17.17 26.92 25.33
CA ASP A 342 -17.73 26.84 26.69
C ASP A 342 -16.79 27.35 27.79
N GLY A 343 -15.59 27.78 27.42
CA GLY A 343 -14.56 28.30 28.32
C GLY A 343 -13.65 27.23 28.91
N THR A 344 -13.81 25.96 28.54
CA THR A 344 -12.87 24.91 28.93
C THR A 344 -11.60 24.98 28.07
N SER A 345 -10.48 24.51 28.62
CA SER A 345 -9.22 24.43 27.88
C SER A 345 -8.55 23.09 28.10
N VAL A 346 -7.84 22.63 27.07
CA VAL A 346 -7.08 21.39 27.08
C VAL A 346 -5.75 21.57 26.35
N VAL A 347 -4.68 20.98 26.88
CA VAL A 347 -3.41 20.87 26.16
C VAL A 347 -3.56 19.81 25.09
N VAL A 348 -3.44 20.20 23.82
CA VAL A 348 -3.59 19.32 22.66
C VAL A 348 -2.26 18.86 22.11
N TRP A 349 -1.17 19.54 22.45
CA TRP A 349 0.19 19.14 22.13
C TRP A 349 1.16 19.71 23.17
N HIS A 350 2.14 18.90 23.57
CA HIS A 350 3.17 19.34 24.53
C HIS A 350 4.46 18.55 24.31
N ASN A 351 5.58 19.24 24.37
CA ASN A 351 6.90 18.63 24.31
C ASN A 351 7.89 19.38 25.21
N ASP A 352 8.40 18.69 26.22
CA ASP A 352 9.45 19.19 27.11
C ASP A 352 10.86 18.73 26.70
N PHE A 353 10.95 18.02 25.57
CA PHE A 353 12.19 17.51 24.98
C PHE A 353 13.08 16.65 25.91
N SER A 354 12.54 16.20 27.04
CA SER A 354 13.31 15.48 28.06
C SER A 354 13.59 14.03 27.70
N ASP A 355 12.66 13.36 27.02
CA ASP A 355 12.74 11.93 26.73
C ASP A 355 13.14 11.62 25.27
N GLY A 356 13.14 12.62 24.38
CA GLY A 356 13.46 12.49 22.97
C GLY A 356 12.43 11.69 22.15
N SER A 357 11.20 11.47 22.69
CA SER A 357 10.16 10.67 22.05
C SER A 357 9.48 11.39 20.91
N GLN A 358 9.23 12.69 21.04
CA GLN A 358 8.60 13.52 20.00
C GLN A 358 9.66 14.31 19.25
N LYS A 359 10.08 13.79 18.10
CA LYS A 359 11.03 14.44 17.20
C LYS A 359 10.33 15.29 16.16
N PRO A 360 11.00 16.32 15.60
CA PRO A 360 10.48 17.00 14.41
C PRO A 360 10.22 16.02 13.28
N GLU A 361 9.08 16.15 12.60
CA GLU A 361 8.79 15.39 11.38
C GLU A 361 9.66 15.85 10.21
N ASN A 362 9.96 17.16 10.18
CA ASN A 362 10.77 17.73 9.12
C ASN A 362 11.76 18.75 9.68
N ALA A 363 12.97 18.77 9.11
CA ALA A 363 14.00 19.75 9.36
C ALA A 363 14.44 20.35 8.04
N TRP A 364 14.31 21.68 7.92
CA TRP A 364 14.64 22.40 6.70
C TRP A 364 15.61 23.55 7.01
N SER A 365 16.56 23.80 6.12
CA SER A 365 17.53 24.90 6.20
C SER A 365 17.59 25.59 4.86
N SER A 366 17.47 26.93 4.85
CA SER A 366 17.52 27.75 3.64
C SER A 366 18.86 27.72 2.93
N ASP A 367 19.95 27.51 3.67
CA ASP A 367 21.32 27.53 3.15
C ASP A 367 22.06 26.18 3.31
N GLY A 368 21.36 25.15 3.78
CA GLY A 368 21.92 23.82 4.03
C GLY A 368 22.89 23.76 5.23
N THR A 369 22.92 24.82 6.07
CA THR A 369 23.77 24.88 7.26
C THR A 369 22.97 24.77 8.55
N GLY A 370 23.65 24.47 9.65
CA GLY A 370 23.00 24.25 10.94
C GLY A 370 22.70 22.77 11.21
N SER A 371 22.30 22.51 12.44
CA SER A 371 21.91 21.17 12.91
C SER A 371 20.98 21.29 14.11
N TRP A 372 20.25 20.22 14.39
CA TRP A 372 19.42 20.14 15.59
C TRP A 372 19.76 18.91 16.44
N SER A 373 19.45 18.98 17.72
CA SER A 373 19.56 17.86 18.66
C SER A 373 18.64 18.04 19.85
N MET A 374 18.28 16.94 20.50
CA MET A 374 17.62 16.97 21.82
C MET A 374 18.61 16.51 22.87
N SER A 375 18.86 17.33 23.86
CA SER A 375 19.75 17.00 24.98
C SER A 375 19.53 17.93 26.16
N GLU A 376 19.72 17.40 27.38
CA GLU A 376 19.61 18.16 28.62
C GLU A 376 18.25 18.83 28.86
N GLY A 377 17.15 18.22 28.34
CA GLY A 377 15.79 18.77 28.43
C GLY A 377 15.49 19.91 27.45
N TYR A 378 16.33 20.10 26.43
CA TYR A 378 16.12 21.13 25.40
C TYR A 378 16.12 20.52 24.01
N LEU A 379 15.29 21.07 23.13
CA LEU A 379 15.56 21.02 21.71
C LEU A 379 16.50 22.17 21.35
N LYS A 380 17.58 21.85 20.66
CA LYS A 380 18.66 22.77 20.29
C LYS A 380 18.76 22.87 18.78
N ILE A 381 18.77 24.10 18.25
CA ILE A 381 19.18 24.37 16.87
C ILE A 381 20.52 25.10 16.94
N SER A 382 21.56 24.55 16.34
CA SER A 382 22.93 25.06 16.43
C SER A 382 23.48 25.45 15.08
N GLY A 383 24.09 26.62 15.01
CA GLY A 383 24.66 27.14 13.78
C GLY A 383 23.63 27.69 12.81
N GLY A 384 24.07 27.92 11.57
CA GLY A 384 23.24 28.45 10.51
C GLY A 384 23.45 29.94 10.25
N THR A 385 23.59 30.29 8.97
CA THR A 385 23.77 31.68 8.54
C THR A 385 22.45 32.32 8.12
N ASP A 386 21.41 31.51 7.96
CA ASP A 386 20.06 31.92 7.60
C ASP A 386 19.02 31.07 8.34
N ASP A 387 17.85 30.85 7.80
CA ASP A 387 16.71 30.21 8.46
C ASP A 387 16.90 28.69 8.64
N TYR A 388 16.60 28.20 9.83
CA TYR A 388 16.49 26.78 10.15
C TYR A 388 15.15 26.50 10.81
N VAL A 389 14.37 25.59 10.23
CA VAL A 389 12.98 25.32 10.60
C VAL A 389 12.80 23.87 10.97
N LEU A 390 12.21 23.61 12.13
CA LEU A 390 11.79 22.29 12.59
C LEU A 390 10.28 22.27 12.68
N THR A 391 9.63 21.38 11.94
CA THR A 391 8.18 21.22 11.91
C THR A 391 7.78 19.93 12.60
N PHE A 392 6.79 20.00 13.48
CA PHE A 392 6.21 18.85 14.18
C PHE A 392 4.91 18.38 13.52
N ASP A 393 4.31 17.33 14.10
CA ASP A 393 3.04 16.76 13.62
C ASP A 393 1.97 17.82 13.39
N LYS A 394 1.28 17.73 12.27
CA LYS A 394 0.12 18.58 11.96
C LYS A 394 -1.04 18.25 12.88
N LEU A 395 -1.78 19.28 13.28
CA LEU A 395 -2.90 19.20 14.19
C LEU A 395 -4.13 19.89 13.58
N LYS A 396 -5.33 19.36 13.88
CA LYS A 396 -6.59 19.94 13.40
C LYS A 396 -6.97 21.19 14.20
N LEU A 397 -7.45 22.20 13.49
CA LEU A 397 -8.16 23.32 14.08
C LEU A 397 -9.66 23.02 14.12
N ARG A 398 -10.23 22.93 15.33
CA ARG A 398 -11.66 22.69 15.51
C ARG A 398 -12.44 23.99 15.36
N GLU A 399 -13.53 23.94 14.61
CA GLU A 399 -14.41 25.08 14.40
C GLU A 399 -14.92 25.62 15.74
N GLY A 400 -14.86 26.93 15.89
CA GLY A 400 -15.30 27.64 17.12
C GLY A 400 -14.31 27.62 18.28
N CYS A 401 -13.23 26.80 18.21
CA CYS A 401 -12.16 26.80 19.22
C CYS A 401 -11.12 27.88 18.93
N LYS A 402 -10.40 28.29 19.99
CA LYS A 402 -9.24 29.17 19.90
C LYS A 402 -8.02 28.44 20.42
N TYR A 403 -6.87 28.79 19.92
CA TYR A 403 -5.61 28.12 20.25
C TYR A 403 -4.55 29.14 20.65
N LYS A 404 -3.62 28.72 21.48
CA LYS A 404 -2.37 29.40 21.75
C LYS A 404 -1.21 28.41 21.71
N ILE A 405 -0.08 28.86 21.19
CA ILE A 405 1.19 28.17 21.34
C ILE A 405 2.08 28.94 22.31
N SER A 406 2.75 28.23 23.18
CA SER A 406 3.63 28.81 24.21
C SER A 406 4.84 27.92 24.44
N GLY A 407 5.85 28.45 25.10
CA GLY A 407 7.05 27.72 25.48
C GLY A 407 8.17 28.64 25.91
N HIS A 408 9.27 28.04 26.32
CA HIS A 408 10.50 28.72 26.67
C HIS A 408 11.45 28.73 25.47
N MET A 409 12.12 29.85 25.23
CA MET A 409 13.16 29.97 24.20
C MET A 409 14.29 30.89 24.62
N GLN A 410 15.50 30.61 24.14
CA GLN A 410 16.71 31.39 24.37
C GLN A 410 17.66 31.23 23.18
N THR A 411 18.43 32.28 22.89
CA THR A 411 19.64 32.15 22.05
C THR A 411 20.91 32.36 22.86
N VAL A 412 21.91 31.51 22.65
CA VAL A 412 23.20 31.56 23.30
C VAL A 412 24.29 31.73 22.25
N GLY A 413 25.09 32.78 22.41
CA GLY A 413 26.21 33.04 21.51
C GLY A 413 25.83 33.47 20.10
N ALA A 414 24.56 33.80 19.83
CA ALA A 414 24.12 34.29 18.54
C ALA A 414 24.65 35.73 18.29
N PRO A 415 24.98 36.04 17.02
CA PRO A 415 25.36 37.42 16.65
C PRO A 415 24.16 38.37 16.73
N SER A 416 24.45 39.69 16.63
CA SER A 416 23.38 40.67 16.55
C SER A 416 22.45 40.39 15.36
N GLY A 417 21.15 40.27 15.64
CA GLY A 417 20.13 39.93 14.65
C GLY A 417 19.83 38.43 14.51
N GLY A 418 20.59 37.57 15.22
CA GLY A 418 20.18 36.16 15.37
C GLY A 418 19.02 36.03 16.35
N PHE A 419 18.08 35.12 16.08
CA PHE A 419 16.88 34.95 16.89
C PHE A 419 16.32 33.52 16.87
N ALA A 420 15.40 33.28 17.78
CA ALA A 420 14.58 32.08 17.84
C ALA A 420 13.09 32.46 17.85
N ASP A 421 12.28 31.63 17.25
CA ASP A 421 10.82 31.75 17.24
C ASP A 421 10.17 30.43 17.62
N ILE A 422 9.06 30.52 18.39
CA ILE A 422 8.05 29.45 18.52
C ILE A 422 6.82 29.93 17.78
N ARG A 423 6.30 29.14 16.84
CA ARG A 423 5.17 29.54 16.00
C ARG A 423 4.28 28.35 15.61
N ALA A 424 3.11 28.63 15.10
CA ALA A 424 2.26 27.67 14.42
C ALA A 424 2.20 28.03 12.93
N ASP A 425 2.48 27.08 12.06
CA ASP A 425 2.35 27.25 10.61
C ASP A 425 1.05 26.56 10.15
N PHE A 426 0.25 27.23 9.35
CA PHE A 426 -1.09 26.83 8.95
C PHE A 426 -1.11 26.27 7.53
N SER A 427 -2.01 25.31 7.30
CA SER A 427 -2.30 24.76 5.98
C SER A 427 -3.79 24.44 5.84
N LEU A 428 -4.25 24.30 4.60
CA LEU A 428 -5.57 23.81 4.27
C LEU A 428 -5.47 22.34 3.83
N ALA A 429 -6.14 21.45 4.55
CA ALA A 429 -6.31 20.07 4.12
C ALA A 429 -7.72 19.86 3.57
N GLU A 430 -7.88 19.22 2.42
CA GLU A 430 -9.19 18.88 1.87
C GLU A 430 -9.94 17.91 2.78
N ASN A 431 -9.22 16.92 3.29
CA ASN A 431 -9.75 15.92 4.21
C ASN A 431 -8.90 15.86 5.48
N VAL A 432 -9.57 15.83 6.62
CA VAL A 432 -8.94 15.71 7.93
C VAL A 432 -9.55 14.53 8.66
N TYR A 433 -8.77 13.48 8.88
CA TYR A 433 -9.19 12.29 9.60
C TYR A 433 -8.70 12.34 11.04
N GLU A 434 -9.61 12.10 11.99
CA GLU A 434 -9.30 12.18 13.43
C GLU A 434 -8.54 10.95 13.95
N SER A 435 -8.54 9.85 13.17
CA SER A 435 -7.76 8.65 13.48
C SER A 435 -7.17 8.01 12.24
N GLY A 436 -6.07 7.32 12.41
CA GLY A 436 -5.47 6.54 11.33
C GLY A 436 -6.41 5.46 10.78
N ARG A 437 -7.26 4.85 11.63
CA ARG A 437 -8.32 3.91 11.20
C ARG A 437 -9.30 4.57 10.24
N GLU A 438 -9.81 5.75 10.56
CA GLU A 438 -10.75 6.48 9.71
C GLU A 438 -10.14 6.78 8.35
N TYR A 439 -8.87 7.20 8.33
CA TYR A 439 -8.12 7.41 7.10
C TYR A 439 -7.96 6.13 6.27
N VAL A 440 -7.51 5.04 6.88
CA VAL A 440 -7.36 3.74 6.21
C VAL A 440 -8.69 3.27 5.61
N PHE A 441 -9.80 3.43 6.33
CA PHE A 441 -11.13 3.06 5.84
C PHE A 441 -11.60 3.92 4.68
N ALA A 442 -11.27 5.20 4.67
CA ALA A 442 -11.58 6.10 3.56
C ALA A 442 -10.81 5.71 2.29
N GLU A 443 -9.50 5.52 2.42
CA GLU A 443 -8.64 5.12 1.30
C GLU A 443 -9.04 3.74 0.71
N LEU A 444 -9.32 2.75 1.56
CA LEU A 444 -9.82 1.44 1.12
C LEU A 444 -11.18 1.57 0.41
N SER A 445 -12.04 2.49 0.88
CA SER A 445 -13.35 2.73 0.26
C SER A 445 -13.25 3.27 -1.16
N GLU A 446 -12.23 4.08 -1.46
CA GLU A 446 -11.97 4.56 -2.83
C GLU A 446 -11.60 3.41 -3.78
N ILE A 447 -10.77 2.47 -3.32
CA ILE A 447 -10.40 1.29 -4.12
C ILE A 447 -11.63 0.41 -4.40
N VAL A 448 -12.48 0.16 -3.40
CA VAL A 448 -13.66 -0.69 -3.58
C VAL A 448 -14.83 0.00 -4.30
N ARG A 449 -14.76 1.31 -4.49
CA ARG A 449 -15.77 2.05 -5.25
C ARG A 449 -15.93 1.50 -6.66
N PHE A 450 -14.83 1.20 -7.33
CA PHE A 450 -14.85 0.58 -8.67
C PHE A 450 -15.70 -0.70 -8.72
N GLY A 451 -15.52 -1.60 -7.73
CA GLY A 451 -16.28 -2.83 -7.62
C GLY A 451 -17.78 -2.58 -7.43
N LYS A 452 -18.13 -1.63 -6.58
CA LYS A 452 -19.54 -1.25 -6.32
C LYS A 452 -20.20 -0.63 -7.54
N GLU A 453 -19.53 0.26 -8.25
CA GLU A 453 -20.05 0.95 -9.45
C GLU A 453 -20.24 0.01 -10.63
N ASN A 454 -19.39 -1.01 -10.76
CA ASN A 454 -19.43 -1.97 -11.86
C ASN A 454 -20.08 -3.31 -11.49
N ASN A 455 -20.50 -3.48 -10.23
CA ASN A 455 -21.06 -4.73 -9.70
C ASN A 455 -20.14 -5.93 -9.93
N VAL A 456 -18.85 -5.77 -9.60
CA VAL A 456 -17.81 -6.80 -9.72
C VAL A 456 -17.08 -6.98 -8.38
N PRO A 457 -16.57 -8.19 -8.06
CA PRO A 457 -15.87 -8.43 -6.81
C PRO A 457 -14.49 -7.76 -6.81
N ILE A 458 -14.09 -7.26 -5.62
CA ILE A 458 -12.75 -6.72 -5.36
C ILE A 458 -11.95 -7.69 -4.49
N TYR A 459 -10.67 -7.75 -4.75
CA TYR A 459 -9.66 -8.49 -4.00
C TYR A 459 -8.47 -7.59 -3.68
N PHE A 460 -8.10 -7.49 -2.41
CA PHE A 460 -6.83 -6.90 -2.03
C PHE A 460 -5.74 -7.97 -2.10
N GLY A 461 -5.06 -8.06 -3.25
CA GLY A 461 -4.04 -9.08 -3.51
C GLY A 461 -2.82 -8.95 -2.61
N GLU A 462 -2.52 -7.72 -2.19
CA GLU A 462 -1.46 -7.44 -1.23
C GLU A 462 -1.84 -6.29 -0.30
N PHE A 463 -1.53 -6.49 0.98
CA PHE A 463 -1.39 -5.46 1.98
C PHE A 463 -0.39 -5.95 3.04
N GLY A 464 0.36 -5.04 3.63
CA GLY A 464 1.38 -5.40 4.61
C GLY A 464 2.07 -4.17 5.19
N ALA A 465 2.87 -4.37 6.22
CA ALA A 465 3.70 -3.33 6.80
C ALA A 465 5.08 -3.89 7.13
N ASP A 466 6.10 -3.06 6.96
CA ASP A 466 7.49 -3.42 7.23
C ASP A 466 7.67 -3.91 8.68
N ALA A 467 8.61 -4.81 8.88
CA ALA A 467 8.94 -5.38 10.19
C ALA A 467 9.26 -4.31 11.26
N GLU A 468 9.72 -3.13 10.86
CA GLU A 468 9.96 -1.99 11.78
C GLU A 468 8.65 -1.47 12.37
N SER A 469 7.54 -1.47 11.62
CA SER A 469 6.23 -1.00 12.08
C SER A 469 5.68 -1.79 13.28
N PHE A 470 6.20 -3.00 13.53
CA PHE A 470 5.81 -3.85 14.66
C PHE A 470 6.70 -3.71 15.88
N LYS A 471 7.74 -2.88 15.80
CA LYS A 471 8.68 -2.66 16.92
C LYS A 471 8.24 -1.47 17.77
N ASN A 472 8.67 -1.47 19.03
CA ASN A 472 8.52 -0.34 19.95
C ASN A 472 7.09 0.20 20.13
N GLY A 473 6.07 -0.59 19.80
CA GLY A 473 4.68 -0.18 19.91
C GLY A 473 4.21 0.77 18.81
N LEU A 474 4.90 0.83 17.67
CA LEU A 474 4.56 1.71 16.54
C LEU A 474 3.19 1.39 15.90
N GLY A 475 2.60 0.23 16.16
CA GLY A 475 1.20 -0.06 15.84
C GLY A 475 0.96 -0.87 14.56
N GLY A 476 1.97 -1.57 14.03
CA GLY A 476 1.82 -2.43 12.87
C GLY A 476 0.68 -3.44 12.99
N GLU A 477 0.53 -4.06 14.17
CA GLU A 477 -0.57 -4.99 14.44
C GLU A 477 -1.96 -4.33 14.40
N ARG A 478 -2.06 -3.05 14.76
CA ARG A 478 -3.32 -2.30 14.69
C ARG A 478 -3.68 -1.96 13.27
N TRP A 479 -2.70 -1.51 12.48
CA TRP A 479 -2.91 -1.20 11.07
C TRP A 479 -3.38 -2.45 10.29
N VAL A 480 -2.72 -3.60 10.49
CA VAL A 480 -3.13 -4.87 9.88
C VAL A 480 -4.53 -5.27 10.32
N ALA A 481 -4.85 -5.12 11.62
CA ALA A 481 -6.18 -5.42 12.14
C ALA A 481 -7.26 -4.53 11.52
N ASP A 482 -6.98 -3.24 11.33
CA ASP A 482 -7.93 -2.29 10.74
C ASP A 482 -8.19 -2.58 9.26
N VAL A 483 -7.18 -2.95 8.48
CA VAL A 483 -7.35 -3.40 7.09
C VAL A 483 -8.20 -4.67 7.03
N MET A 484 -7.90 -5.66 7.87
CA MET A 484 -8.66 -6.92 7.92
C MET A 484 -10.11 -6.70 8.38
N ASP A 485 -10.35 -5.78 9.34
CA ASP A 485 -11.69 -5.40 9.78
C ASP A 485 -12.48 -4.79 8.63
N PHE A 486 -11.89 -3.84 7.88
CA PHE A 486 -12.54 -3.27 6.70
C PHE A 486 -12.95 -4.35 5.69
N CYS A 487 -12.03 -5.26 5.38
CA CYS A 487 -12.29 -6.35 4.43
C CYS A 487 -13.42 -7.26 4.93
N ASN A 488 -13.37 -7.68 6.19
CA ASN A 488 -14.39 -8.55 6.79
C ASN A 488 -15.76 -7.86 6.86
N GLU A 489 -15.82 -6.59 7.27
CA GLU A 489 -17.07 -5.80 7.36
C GLU A 489 -17.72 -5.58 5.99
N ASN A 490 -16.94 -5.55 4.91
CA ASN A 490 -17.41 -5.32 3.54
C ASN A 490 -17.48 -6.60 2.68
N GLY A 491 -17.14 -7.78 3.23
CA GLY A 491 -17.12 -9.05 2.49
C GLY A 491 -16.07 -9.11 1.38
N ILE A 492 -14.95 -8.42 1.56
CA ILE A 492 -13.88 -8.30 0.56
C ILE A 492 -12.77 -9.32 0.84
N SER A 493 -12.36 -10.00 -0.19
CA SER A 493 -11.25 -10.95 -0.14
C SER A 493 -9.90 -10.23 -0.08
N TYR A 494 -8.91 -10.84 0.59
CA TYR A 494 -7.60 -10.23 0.79
C TYR A 494 -6.46 -11.24 0.93
N SER A 495 -5.22 -10.77 0.74
CA SER A 495 -3.99 -11.53 1.00
C SER A 495 -2.95 -10.63 1.69
N TYR A 496 -2.49 -11.04 2.87
CA TYR A 496 -1.37 -10.38 3.54
C TYR A 496 -0.06 -10.69 2.81
N HIS A 497 0.74 -9.67 2.52
CA HIS A 497 2.06 -9.81 1.92
C HIS A 497 3.15 -9.61 3.00
N ALA A 498 3.94 -10.61 3.35
CA ALA A 498 3.95 -11.99 2.87
C ALA A 498 4.25 -12.99 4.00
N TYR A 499 4.21 -14.30 3.70
CA TYR A 499 4.54 -15.34 4.69
C TYR A 499 6.02 -15.27 5.11
N HIS A 500 6.93 -15.22 4.15
CA HIS A 500 8.36 -15.19 4.40
C HIS A 500 9.07 -14.23 3.44
N GLU A 501 9.52 -13.11 3.96
CA GLU A 501 10.37 -12.16 3.26
C GLU A 501 10.92 -11.08 4.23
N PRO A 502 12.03 -10.35 3.88
CA PRO A 502 12.72 -9.46 4.82
C PRO A 502 11.91 -8.26 5.27
N MET A 503 11.13 -7.66 4.39
CA MET A 503 10.41 -6.40 4.67
C MET A 503 9.07 -6.66 5.35
N PHE A 504 8.13 -7.31 4.66
CA PHE A 504 6.74 -7.45 5.08
C PHE A 504 6.43 -8.83 5.69
N GLY A 505 7.44 -9.69 5.82
CA GLY A 505 7.24 -11.08 6.18
C GLY A 505 6.59 -11.30 7.54
N PHE A 506 5.62 -12.20 7.58
CA PHE A 506 5.18 -12.84 8.82
C PHE A 506 6.37 -13.52 9.52
N TYR A 507 7.29 -14.05 8.72
CA TYR A 507 8.64 -14.45 9.08
C TYR A 507 9.65 -13.51 8.41
N PRO A 508 10.18 -12.50 9.11
CA PRO A 508 11.04 -11.48 8.52
C PRO A 508 12.52 -11.92 8.39
N GLU A 509 12.75 -13.12 7.89
CA GLU A 509 14.08 -13.71 7.72
C GLU A 509 14.23 -14.18 6.27
N ASP A 510 15.16 -13.61 5.50
CA ASP A 510 15.32 -13.93 4.09
C ASP A 510 16.32 -15.08 3.82
N THR A 511 17.24 -15.34 4.77
CA THR A 511 18.32 -16.31 4.60
C THR A 511 17.96 -17.73 5.04
N VAL A 512 16.80 -17.91 5.67
CA VAL A 512 16.37 -19.18 6.24
C VAL A 512 15.42 -19.88 5.29
N LYS A 513 15.79 -21.05 4.78
CA LYS A 513 14.94 -21.85 3.89
C LYS A 513 13.59 -22.19 4.50
N TYR A 514 13.58 -22.45 5.81
CA TYR A 514 12.36 -22.66 6.58
C TYR A 514 12.30 -21.58 7.66
N PRO A 515 11.28 -20.72 7.66
CA PRO A 515 11.15 -19.64 8.64
C PRO A 515 11.14 -20.17 10.06
N GLN A 516 11.82 -19.49 11.00
CA GLN A 516 11.95 -19.95 12.38
C GLN A 516 11.34 -19.00 13.41
N ARG A 517 11.32 -17.70 13.16
CA ARG A 517 10.84 -16.69 14.09
C ARG A 517 9.75 -15.85 13.45
N ARG A 518 8.54 -16.17 13.75
CA ARG A 518 7.39 -15.43 13.26
C ARG A 518 7.13 -14.16 14.08
N ASN A 519 6.41 -13.26 13.49
CA ASN A 519 5.86 -12.10 14.19
C ASN A 519 4.64 -12.52 15.02
N GLU A 520 4.84 -12.64 16.35
CA GLU A 520 3.79 -13.12 17.26
C GLU A 520 2.63 -12.10 17.41
N ALA A 521 2.86 -10.82 17.19
CA ALA A 521 1.79 -9.82 17.18
C ALA A 521 0.86 -10.06 15.99
N LEU A 522 1.41 -10.27 14.79
CA LEU A 522 0.66 -10.66 13.59
C LEU A 522 -0.08 -11.99 13.76
N ALA A 523 0.57 -13.01 14.36
CA ALA A 523 -0.09 -14.30 14.59
C ALA A 523 -1.39 -14.16 15.40
N LYS A 524 -1.41 -13.28 16.40
CA LYS A 524 -2.61 -12.98 17.19
C LYS A 524 -3.68 -12.27 16.37
N VAL A 525 -3.29 -11.28 15.58
CA VAL A 525 -4.22 -10.56 14.68
C VAL A 525 -4.87 -11.53 13.70
N PHE A 526 -4.07 -12.35 13.02
CA PHE A 526 -4.58 -13.33 12.05
C PHE A 526 -5.54 -14.33 12.70
N ALA A 527 -5.15 -14.91 13.85
CA ALA A 527 -6.00 -15.88 14.55
C ALA A 527 -7.34 -15.28 15.02
N ASP A 528 -7.36 -14.00 15.39
CA ASP A 528 -8.57 -13.29 15.80
C ASP A 528 -9.43 -12.91 14.58
N LYS A 529 -8.86 -12.20 13.62
CA LYS A 529 -9.60 -11.61 12.49
C LYS A 529 -10.08 -12.63 11.47
N ASN A 530 -9.33 -13.73 11.25
CA ASN A 530 -9.74 -14.78 10.32
C ASN A 530 -10.86 -15.67 10.86
N ARG A 531 -11.03 -15.77 12.19
CA ARG A 531 -12.05 -16.63 12.80
C ARG A 531 -13.33 -15.91 13.17
N ASN A 532 -13.24 -14.62 13.43
CA ASN A 532 -14.35 -13.79 13.91
C ASN A 532 -14.91 -12.86 12.83
N GLY A 533 -14.28 -12.82 11.65
CA GLY A 533 -14.66 -12.00 10.50
C GLY A 533 -15.60 -12.67 9.50
#